data_a149377e0848bb93a938d9096e654bbc
#
_entry.id   a149377e0848bb93a938d9096e654bbc
#
_cell.length_a   1.000
_cell.length_b   1.000
_cell.length_c   1.000
_cell.angle_alpha   90.00
_cell.angle_beta   90.00
_cell.angle_gamma   90.00
#
_symmetry.space_group_name_H-M   'P 1'
#
loop_
_entity.id
_entity.type
_entity.pdbx_description
1 polymer ?
#
loop_
_entity_poly.entity_id
_entity_poly.type
_entity_poly.pdbx_seq_one_letter_code
_entity_poly.pdbx_strand_id
1 'polypeptide(L)'
;MKKSIFSVCVSALLLLGSMPAMAQFNIGKAAGGATKVLKAVTLTDADMAKYVKEYIEWMDEHNHVCDANSPYTKRLNRLTKGLTSVEGIPLNFKVYYVIDVNAFACPDGSVRVFSSLMDAMTDDELLGVIGHELGHVAHKDSKKRFRTALLTSERRYLFNQRCGFIS
;
A
#
# COMPACT_ATOMS: atom_id res chain seq x y z
N MET A 1 4.63 -33.67 6.35
CA MET A 1 5.69 -32.67 6.49
C MET A 1 5.72 -31.75 5.26
N LYS A 2 4.68 -30.91 5.02
CA LYS A 2 4.58 -29.98 3.87
C LYS A 2 4.16 -28.55 4.25
N LYS A 3 4.23 -28.17 5.54
CA LYS A 3 3.69 -26.90 6.04
C LYS A 3 4.71 -25.78 6.24
N SER A 4 6.00 -26.02 6.04
CA SER A 4 7.03 -25.03 6.43
C SER A 4 7.53 -24.14 5.29
N ILE A 5 7.27 -24.47 4.02
CA ILE A 5 7.82 -23.73 2.88
C ILE A 5 6.92 -22.55 2.49
N PHE A 6 5.61 -22.68 2.73
CA PHE A 6 4.63 -21.65 2.36
C PHE A 6 4.76 -20.37 3.19
N SER A 7 5.08 -20.51 4.48
CA SER A 7 5.17 -19.37 5.41
C SER A 7 6.33 -18.43 5.10
N VAL A 8 7.44 -18.97 4.58
CA VAL A 8 8.65 -18.17 4.25
C VAL A 8 8.48 -17.42 2.93
N CYS A 9 7.75 -18.00 1.97
CA CYS A 9 7.53 -17.35 0.67
C CYS A 9 6.57 -16.16 0.75
N VAL A 10 5.55 -16.22 1.60
CA VAL A 10 4.59 -15.10 1.75
C VAL A 10 5.27 -13.87 2.36
N SER A 11 6.13 -14.07 3.36
CA SER A 11 6.87 -12.96 4.00
C SER A 11 7.88 -12.31 3.07
N ALA A 12 8.51 -13.08 2.16
CA ALA A 12 9.46 -12.56 1.18
C ALA A 12 8.76 -11.86 0.00
N LEU A 13 7.57 -12.34 -0.41
CA LEU A 13 6.79 -11.74 -1.49
C LEU A 13 6.22 -10.39 -1.09
N LEU A 14 5.78 -10.24 0.16
CA LEU A 14 5.26 -8.99 0.71
C LEU A 14 6.33 -7.88 0.80
N LEU A 15 7.62 -8.26 0.84
CA LEU A 15 8.73 -7.30 0.86
C LEU A 15 9.13 -6.81 -0.53
N LEU A 16 8.84 -7.57 -1.60
CA LEU A 16 9.26 -7.26 -2.97
C LEU A 16 8.12 -6.71 -3.85
N GLY A 17 6.87 -7.02 -3.52
CA GLY A 17 5.72 -6.72 -4.40
C GLY A 17 5.13 -5.31 -4.29
N SER A 18 5.42 -4.56 -3.23
CA SER A 18 4.82 -3.22 -3.02
C SER A 18 5.57 -2.07 -3.71
N MET A 19 6.68 -2.36 -4.39
CA MET A 19 7.52 -1.33 -5.02
C MET A 19 7.06 -0.83 -6.41
N PRO A 20 6.46 -1.62 -7.30
CA PRO A 20 6.15 -1.12 -8.64
C PRO A 20 5.02 -0.07 -8.67
N ALA A 21 4.03 -0.16 -7.80
CA ALA A 21 2.93 0.80 -7.77
C ALA A 21 3.38 2.21 -7.33
N MET A 22 4.31 2.29 -6.35
CA MET A 22 4.89 3.56 -5.93
C MET A 22 5.82 4.17 -6.99
N ALA A 23 6.39 3.37 -7.89
CA ALA A 23 7.27 3.85 -8.96
C ALA A 23 6.50 4.60 -10.06
N GLN A 24 5.20 4.34 -10.22
CA GLN A 24 4.34 5.03 -11.19
C GLN A 24 3.69 6.30 -10.62
N PHE A 25 3.58 6.41 -9.29
CA PHE A 25 3.10 7.63 -8.66
C PHE A 25 4.17 8.71 -8.70
N ASN A 26 4.05 9.63 -9.64
CA ASN A 26 5.02 10.71 -9.84
C ASN A 26 4.74 11.87 -8.90
N ILE A 27 5.22 11.76 -7.66
CA ILE A 27 5.14 12.81 -6.64
C ILE A 27 5.86 14.09 -7.11
N GLY A 28 6.77 13.96 -8.06
CA GLY A 28 7.52 15.07 -8.65
C GLY A 28 6.70 16.12 -9.39
N LYS A 29 5.46 15.82 -9.83
CA LYS A 29 4.57 16.81 -10.46
C LYS A 29 3.83 17.68 -9.44
N ALA A 30 3.67 17.21 -8.21
CA ALA A 30 2.92 17.94 -7.17
C ALA A 30 3.71 19.06 -6.46
N ALA A 31 5.03 19.11 -6.58
CA ALA A 31 5.85 20.14 -5.94
C ALA A 31 7.10 20.48 -6.74
N GLY A 32 7.31 21.75 -7.11
CA GLY A 32 8.45 22.25 -7.91
C GLY A 32 9.83 22.07 -7.27
N GLY A 33 10.83 21.73 -8.08
CA GLY A 33 12.28 21.80 -7.93
C GLY A 33 12.97 21.66 -6.55
N ALA A 34 14.16 22.15 -6.43
CA ALA A 34 15.15 21.99 -5.34
C ALA A 34 14.67 22.15 -3.87
N THR A 35 13.50 22.71 -3.61
CA THR A 35 12.88 22.81 -2.29
C THR A 35 12.33 21.50 -1.74
N LYS A 36 12.23 20.46 -2.56
CA LYS A 36 11.61 19.16 -2.24
C LYS A 36 12.48 18.26 -1.37
N VAL A 37 13.80 18.27 -1.56
CA VAL A 37 14.71 17.43 -0.75
C VAL A 37 14.70 17.88 0.71
N LEU A 38 14.64 19.20 0.95
CA LEU A 38 14.54 19.75 2.31
C LEU A 38 13.19 19.41 2.96
N LYS A 39 12.08 19.44 2.20
CA LYS A 39 10.74 19.04 2.67
C LYS A 39 10.65 17.56 3.02
N ALA A 40 11.31 16.68 2.30
CA ALA A 40 11.25 15.24 2.56
C ALA A 40 11.87 14.86 3.92
N VAL A 41 12.85 15.62 4.40
CA VAL A 41 13.45 15.43 5.73
C VAL A 41 12.56 16.00 6.84
N THR A 42 11.71 16.99 6.52
CA THR A 42 10.86 17.72 7.47
C THR A 42 9.36 17.43 7.30
N LEU A 43 9.00 16.29 6.66
CA LEU A 43 7.59 15.88 6.47
C LEU A 43 6.84 15.86 7.81
N THR A 44 5.89 16.75 7.94
CA THR A 44 4.96 16.77 9.08
C THR A 44 3.92 15.66 8.93
N ASP A 45 3.18 15.37 9.99
CA ASP A 45 2.08 14.42 9.95
C ASP A 45 0.96 14.87 9.01
N ALA A 46 0.74 16.18 8.88
CA ALA A 46 -0.22 16.75 7.94
C ALA A 46 0.21 16.56 6.47
N ASP A 47 1.51 16.77 6.17
CA ASP A 47 2.05 16.49 4.82
C ASP A 47 1.92 15.01 4.48
N MET A 48 2.21 14.14 5.46
CA MET A 48 2.07 12.70 5.29
C MET A 48 0.63 12.30 4.98
N ALA A 49 -0.35 12.82 5.72
CA ALA A 49 -1.77 12.54 5.50
C ALA A 49 -2.20 12.96 4.08
N LYS A 50 -1.73 14.13 3.62
CA LYS A 50 -1.99 14.60 2.26
C LYS A 50 -1.43 13.65 1.20
N TYR A 51 -0.16 13.24 1.33
CA TYR A 51 0.46 12.32 0.38
C TYR A 51 -0.18 10.93 0.38
N VAL A 52 -0.59 10.43 1.54
CA VAL A 52 -1.32 9.15 1.63
C VAL A 52 -2.65 9.25 0.91
N LYS A 53 -3.40 10.35 1.12
CA LYS A 53 -4.67 10.60 0.44
C LYS A 53 -4.48 10.63 -1.08
N GLU A 54 -3.55 11.45 -1.59
CA GLU A 54 -3.26 11.56 -3.02
C GLU A 54 -2.83 10.19 -3.61
N TYR A 55 -2.04 9.41 -2.88
CA TYR A 55 -1.61 8.08 -3.31
C TYR A 55 -2.80 7.11 -3.42
N ILE A 56 -3.67 7.08 -2.41
CA ILE A 56 -4.84 6.17 -2.41
C ILE A 56 -5.87 6.58 -3.47
N GLU A 57 -6.10 7.87 -3.66
CA GLU A 57 -6.98 8.38 -4.72
C GLU A 57 -6.44 7.97 -6.09
N TRP A 58 -5.14 8.17 -6.32
CA TRP A 58 -4.50 7.74 -7.56
C TRP A 58 -4.59 6.21 -7.77
N MET A 59 -4.35 5.41 -6.73
CA MET A 59 -4.45 3.95 -6.80
C MET A 59 -5.89 3.50 -7.10
N ASP A 60 -6.89 4.11 -6.47
CA ASP A 60 -8.31 3.81 -6.69
C ASP A 60 -8.77 4.20 -8.11
N GLU A 61 -8.18 5.25 -8.71
CA GLU A 61 -8.47 5.68 -10.09
C GLU A 61 -7.80 4.81 -11.15
N HIS A 62 -6.60 4.26 -10.87
CA HIS A 62 -5.79 3.51 -11.83
C HIS A 62 -5.92 1.99 -11.70
N ASN A 63 -6.69 1.50 -10.73
CA ASN A 63 -7.01 0.09 -10.57
C ASN A 63 -8.52 -0.12 -10.60
N HIS A 64 -8.95 -1.23 -11.15
CA HIS A 64 -10.36 -1.59 -11.11
C HIS A 64 -10.78 -1.94 -9.68
N VAL A 65 -11.46 -1.02 -9.01
CA VAL A 65 -12.05 -1.27 -7.68
C VAL A 65 -13.31 -2.13 -7.85
N CYS A 66 -13.34 -3.28 -7.17
CA CYS A 66 -14.52 -4.15 -7.17
C CYS A 66 -15.74 -3.44 -6.55
N ASP A 67 -16.88 -3.52 -7.22
CA ASP A 67 -18.13 -2.96 -6.71
C ASP A 67 -18.66 -3.74 -5.49
N ALA A 68 -19.70 -3.20 -4.83
CA ALA A 68 -20.29 -3.78 -3.62
C ALA A 68 -20.93 -5.16 -3.85
N ASN A 69 -21.31 -5.49 -5.08
CA ASN A 69 -21.95 -6.75 -5.44
C ASN A 69 -20.94 -7.84 -5.83
N SER A 70 -19.70 -7.48 -6.06
CA SER A 70 -18.62 -8.39 -6.40
C SER A 70 -18.47 -9.49 -5.34
N PRO A 71 -18.24 -10.75 -5.75
CA PRO A 71 -17.93 -11.85 -4.82
C PRO A 71 -16.72 -11.53 -3.93
N TYR A 72 -15.73 -10.84 -4.47
CA TYR A 72 -14.53 -10.43 -3.73
C TYR A 72 -14.87 -9.42 -2.62
N THR A 73 -15.64 -8.37 -2.94
CA THR A 73 -16.06 -7.38 -1.95
C THR A 73 -16.94 -8.02 -0.86
N LYS A 74 -17.88 -8.88 -1.23
CA LYS A 74 -18.71 -9.62 -0.27
C LYS A 74 -17.87 -10.52 0.64
N ARG A 75 -16.87 -11.22 0.08
CA ARG A 75 -15.95 -12.05 0.86
C ARG A 75 -15.13 -11.20 1.81
N LEU A 76 -14.52 -10.12 1.35
CA LEU A 76 -13.72 -9.21 2.17
C LEU A 76 -14.57 -8.62 3.31
N ASN A 77 -15.76 -8.09 3.01
CA ASN A 77 -16.67 -7.53 4.02
C ASN A 77 -17.07 -8.55 5.09
N ARG A 78 -17.27 -9.82 4.70
CA ARG A 78 -17.56 -10.89 5.65
C ARG A 78 -16.38 -11.15 6.57
N LEU A 79 -15.17 -11.22 6.03
CA LEU A 79 -13.94 -11.49 6.77
C LEU A 79 -13.56 -10.35 7.71
N THR A 80 -13.79 -9.12 7.29
CA THR A 80 -13.43 -7.93 8.07
C THR A 80 -14.58 -7.38 8.90
N LYS A 81 -15.67 -8.15 9.03
CA LYS A 81 -16.84 -7.75 9.83
C LYS A 81 -16.42 -7.45 11.27
N GLY A 82 -16.68 -6.21 11.71
CA GLY A 82 -16.30 -5.74 13.05
C GLY A 82 -14.91 -5.10 13.14
N LEU A 83 -14.07 -5.19 12.11
CA LEU A 83 -12.81 -4.46 12.04
C LEU A 83 -13.07 -3.04 11.51
N THR A 84 -13.46 -2.13 12.39
CA THR A 84 -13.82 -0.74 12.03
C THR A 84 -12.69 0.25 12.25
N SER A 85 -11.76 -0.07 13.15
CA SER A 85 -10.60 0.78 13.47
C SER A 85 -9.46 -0.04 14.07
N VAL A 86 -8.23 0.49 13.98
CA VAL A 86 -7.04 0.01 14.68
C VAL A 86 -6.32 1.21 15.29
N GLU A 87 -6.03 1.14 16.61
CA GLU A 87 -5.39 2.24 17.36
C GLU A 87 -6.08 3.61 17.13
N GLY A 88 -7.42 3.62 17.03
CA GLY A 88 -8.21 4.82 16.76
C GLY A 88 -8.21 5.30 15.31
N ILE A 89 -7.50 4.61 14.40
CA ILE A 89 -7.46 4.91 12.98
C ILE A 89 -8.62 4.16 12.31
N PRO A 90 -9.58 4.84 11.67
CA PRO A 90 -10.69 4.18 10.97
C PRO A 90 -10.17 3.37 9.78
N LEU A 91 -10.73 2.18 9.55
CA LEU A 91 -10.33 1.29 8.47
C LEU A 91 -11.25 1.42 7.26
N ASN A 92 -10.64 1.43 6.07
CA ASN A 92 -11.34 1.44 4.80
C ASN A 92 -10.81 0.33 3.90
N PHE A 93 -11.64 -0.69 3.68
CA PHE A 93 -11.28 -1.87 2.88
C PHE A 93 -11.85 -1.78 1.46
N LYS A 94 -11.01 -2.04 0.46
CA LYS A 94 -11.44 -2.23 -0.94
C LYS A 94 -10.65 -3.37 -1.59
N VAL A 95 -11.23 -3.96 -2.64
CA VAL A 95 -10.57 -4.96 -3.46
C VAL A 95 -10.23 -4.35 -4.81
N TYR A 96 -8.99 -4.55 -5.27
CA TYR A 96 -8.59 -4.28 -6.65
C TYR A 96 -8.64 -5.56 -7.47
N TYR A 97 -9.36 -5.51 -8.59
CA TYR A 97 -9.40 -6.61 -9.55
C TYR A 97 -8.15 -6.56 -10.44
N VAL A 98 -7.10 -7.23 -10.02
CA VAL A 98 -5.78 -7.23 -10.68
C VAL A 98 -5.12 -8.60 -10.58
N ILE A 99 -4.21 -8.89 -11.50
CA ILE A 99 -3.50 -10.17 -11.59
C ILE A 99 -2.34 -10.31 -10.60
N ASP A 100 -1.86 -9.22 -10.04
CA ASP A 100 -0.80 -9.24 -9.04
C ASP A 100 -1.30 -9.82 -7.70
N VAL A 101 -0.41 -10.52 -7.00
CA VAL A 101 -0.69 -11.12 -5.69
C VAL A 101 -0.17 -10.21 -4.60
N ASN A 102 -1.04 -9.38 -4.02
CA ASN A 102 -0.63 -8.40 -3.01
C ASN A 102 -1.80 -7.97 -2.11
N ALA A 103 -1.45 -7.41 -0.95
CA ALA A 103 -2.29 -6.56 -0.11
C ALA A 103 -1.41 -5.48 0.53
N PHE A 104 -1.99 -4.34 0.89
CA PHE A 104 -1.27 -3.29 1.61
C PHE A 104 -2.22 -2.46 2.46
N ALA A 105 -1.66 -1.86 3.53
CA ALA A 105 -2.35 -0.88 4.35
C ALA A 105 -1.55 0.42 4.43
N CYS A 106 -2.26 1.54 4.32
CA CYS A 106 -1.70 2.87 4.46
C CYS A 106 -1.87 3.43 5.88
N PRO A 107 -1.07 4.44 6.25
CA PRO A 107 -1.13 5.05 7.59
C PRO A 107 -2.47 5.70 7.95
N ASP A 108 -3.35 5.96 6.98
CA ASP A 108 -4.69 6.51 7.18
C ASP A 108 -5.76 5.44 7.44
N GLY A 109 -5.35 4.15 7.47
CA GLY A 109 -6.26 3.02 7.63
C GLY A 109 -6.86 2.51 6.32
N SER A 110 -6.47 3.04 5.16
CA SER A 110 -6.85 2.47 3.87
C SER A 110 -6.17 1.13 3.64
N VAL A 111 -6.97 0.07 3.46
CA VAL A 111 -6.52 -1.30 3.18
C VAL A 111 -6.98 -1.70 1.79
N ARG A 112 -6.05 -2.17 0.97
CA ARG A 112 -6.32 -2.66 -0.38
C ARG A 112 -5.87 -4.09 -0.51
N VAL A 113 -6.78 -4.95 -0.97
CA VAL A 113 -6.55 -6.39 -1.16
C VAL A 113 -6.72 -6.70 -2.64
N PHE A 114 -5.81 -7.45 -3.22
CA PHE A 114 -5.83 -7.78 -4.63
C PHE A 114 -6.61 -9.08 -4.86
N SER A 115 -7.41 -9.14 -5.93
CA SER A 115 -8.26 -10.29 -6.25
C SER A 115 -7.46 -11.58 -6.37
N SER A 116 -6.29 -11.55 -7.02
CA SER A 116 -5.45 -12.74 -7.18
C SER A 116 -4.87 -13.25 -5.85
N LEU A 117 -4.64 -12.38 -4.85
CA LEU A 117 -4.30 -12.83 -3.50
C LEU A 117 -5.48 -13.57 -2.88
N MET A 118 -6.70 -13.05 -3.06
CA MET A 118 -7.91 -13.68 -2.54
C MET A 118 -8.19 -15.03 -3.20
N ASP A 119 -7.88 -15.18 -4.50
CA ASP A 119 -8.01 -16.46 -5.21
C ASP A 119 -6.98 -17.50 -4.74
N ALA A 120 -5.79 -17.06 -4.36
CA ALA A 120 -4.70 -17.93 -3.93
C ALA A 120 -4.80 -18.39 -2.46
N MET A 121 -5.66 -17.77 -1.65
CA MET A 121 -5.70 -17.97 -0.20
C MET A 121 -7.07 -18.42 0.30
N THR A 122 -7.06 -19.26 1.32
CA THR A 122 -8.22 -19.55 2.15
C THR A 122 -8.62 -18.32 2.98
N ASP A 123 -9.79 -18.35 3.60
CA ASP A 123 -10.27 -17.26 4.45
C ASP A 123 -9.35 -16.98 5.65
N ASP A 124 -8.84 -18.04 6.29
CA ASP A 124 -7.96 -17.93 7.45
C ASP A 124 -6.58 -17.35 7.07
N GLU A 125 -6.03 -17.79 5.92
CA GLU A 125 -4.78 -17.26 5.40
C GLU A 125 -4.92 -15.77 5.01
N LEU A 126 -6.02 -15.41 4.37
CA LEU A 126 -6.31 -14.03 3.99
C LEU A 126 -6.49 -13.13 5.22
N LEU A 127 -7.19 -13.61 6.26
CA LEU A 127 -7.29 -12.90 7.54
C LEU A 127 -5.92 -12.72 8.20
N GLY A 128 -5.04 -13.73 8.09
CA GLY A 128 -3.66 -13.62 8.57
C GLY A 128 -2.89 -12.51 7.87
N VAL A 129 -3.03 -12.38 6.54
CA VAL A 129 -2.40 -11.29 5.76
C VAL A 129 -2.99 -9.93 6.16
N ILE A 130 -4.32 -9.82 6.24
CA ILE A 130 -4.99 -8.57 6.66
C ILE A 130 -4.52 -8.17 8.06
N GLY A 131 -4.49 -9.11 9.00
CA GLY A 131 -4.00 -8.87 10.36
C GLY A 131 -2.55 -8.39 10.40
N HIS A 132 -1.68 -8.95 9.54
CA HIS A 132 -0.30 -8.51 9.38
C HIS A 132 -0.23 -7.04 8.90
N GLU A 133 -1.00 -6.67 7.87
CA GLU A 133 -1.05 -5.30 7.35
C GLU A 133 -1.59 -4.31 8.40
N LEU A 134 -2.62 -4.70 9.15
CA LEU A 134 -3.15 -3.90 10.25
C LEU A 134 -2.15 -3.74 11.40
N GLY A 135 -1.33 -4.76 11.66
CA GLY A 135 -0.20 -4.68 12.59
C GLY A 135 0.78 -3.58 12.23
N HIS A 136 1.08 -3.40 10.94
CA HIS A 136 1.94 -2.30 10.47
C HIS A 136 1.30 -0.91 10.68
N VAL A 137 -0.01 -0.80 10.56
CA VAL A 137 -0.74 0.44 10.88
C VAL A 137 -0.67 0.73 12.37
N ALA A 138 -0.98 -0.27 13.22
CA ALA A 138 -0.97 -0.16 14.68
C ALA A 138 0.39 0.26 15.22
N HIS A 139 1.47 -0.33 14.72
CA HIS A 139 2.84 -0.01 15.14
C HIS A 139 3.43 1.24 14.46
N LYS A 140 2.64 1.97 13.66
CA LYS A 140 3.08 3.14 12.88
C LYS A 140 4.21 2.82 11.87
N ASP A 141 4.43 1.55 11.55
CA ASP A 141 5.40 1.11 10.57
C ASP A 141 5.00 1.50 9.17
N SER A 142 3.70 1.50 8.86
CA SER A 142 3.15 1.98 7.59
C SER A 142 3.57 3.42 7.33
N LYS A 143 3.53 4.29 8.34
CA LYS A 143 3.97 5.68 8.24
C LYS A 143 5.47 5.78 7.94
N LYS A 144 6.30 4.99 8.63
CA LYS A 144 7.76 4.94 8.41
C LYS A 144 8.09 4.42 7.01
N ARG A 145 7.42 3.33 6.59
CA ARG A 145 7.59 2.73 5.26
C ARG A 145 7.17 3.71 4.16
N PHE A 146 6.03 4.37 4.31
CA PHE A 146 5.53 5.35 3.36
C PHE A 146 6.49 6.55 3.24
N ARG A 147 6.98 7.08 4.37
CA ARG A 147 8.01 8.13 4.38
C ARG A 147 9.28 7.69 3.65
N THR A 148 9.76 6.47 3.91
CA THR A 148 10.94 5.92 3.23
C THR A 148 10.71 5.77 1.73
N ALA A 149 9.54 5.32 1.30
CA ALA A 149 9.18 5.19 -0.11
C ALA A 149 9.15 6.57 -0.81
N LEU A 150 8.58 7.59 -0.18
CA LEU A 150 8.61 8.96 -0.68
C LEU A 150 10.06 9.46 -0.87
N LEU A 151 10.92 9.30 0.13
CA LEU A 151 12.32 9.70 0.08
C LEU A 151 13.11 8.96 -1.01
N THR A 152 12.82 7.68 -1.21
CA THR A 152 13.49 6.85 -2.22
C THR A 152 13.05 7.23 -3.64
N SER A 153 11.77 7.51 -3.85
CA SER A 153 11.26 7.97 -5.15
C SER A 153 11.85 9.32 -5.56
N GLU A 154 11.97 10.24 -4.62
CA GLU A 154 12.64 11.55 -4.84
C GLU A 154 14.12 11.39 -5.19
N ARG A 155 14.85 10.52 -4.48
CA ARG A 155 16.26 10.23 -4.80
C ARG A 155 16.43 9.67 -6.21
N ARG A 156 15.55 8.74 -6.63
CA ARG A 156 15.58 8.16 -7.97
C ARG A 156 15.29 9.20 -9.05
N TYR A 157 14.32 10.08 -8.80
CA TYR A 157 13.99 11.17 -9.71
C TYR A 157 15.18 12.12 -9.91
N LEU A 158 15.83 12.55 -8.82
CA LEU A 158 17.01 13.43 -8.88
C LEU A 158 18.21 12.75 -9.53
N PHE A 159 18.40 11.44 -9.32
CA PHE A 159 19.46 10.69 -9.99
C PHE A 159 19.24 10.63 -11.50
N ASN A 160 18.02 10.32 -11.94
CA ASN A 160 17.68 10.28 -13.37
C ASN A 160 17.83 11.64 -14.04
N GLN A 161 17.46 12.74 -13.38
CA GLN A 161 17.67 14.10 -13.87
C GLN A 161 19.16 14.45 -14.03
N ARG A 162 20.02 14.00 -13.09
CA ARG A 162 21.48 14.27 -13.15
C ARG A 162 22.21 13.40 -14.17
N CYS A 163 21.75 12.19 -14.41
CA CYS A 163 22.39 11.23 -15.31
C CYS A 163 21.88 11.28 -16.76
N GLY A 164 20.98 12.22 -17.10
CA GLY A 164 20.53 12.44 -18.48
C GLY A 164 19.76 11.25 -19.10
N PHE A 165 19.25 10.32 -18.32
CA PHE A 165 18.33 9.29 -18.80
C PHE A 165 16.92 9.87 -18.93
N ILE A 166 16.71 10.60 -20.05
CA ILE A 166 15.38 10.95 -20.54
C ILE A 166 15.07 9.97 -21.66
N SER A 167 14.11 9.14 -21.47
CA SER A 167 13.37 8.50 -22.55
C SER A 167 11.91 8.76 -22.37
#